data_a4fc01e8b712761e22440c12bb0a9d04
#
_entry.id   a4fc01e8b712761e22440c12bb0a9d04
#
_cell.length_a   1.000
_cell.length_b   1.000
_cell.length_c   1.000
_cell.angle_alpha   90.00
_cell.angle_beta   90.00
_cell.angle_gamma   90.00
#
_symmetry.space_group_name_H-M   'P 1'
#
loop_
_entity.id
_entity.type
_entity.pdbx_description
1 polymer ?
#
loop_
_entity_poly.entity_id
_entity_poly.type
_entity_poly.pdbx_seq_one_letter_code
_entity_poly.pdbx_strand_id
1 'polypeptide(L)'
;MADFFQNGLITTLQNLSDRTLEEMEADLEKFSDRHNMVLLLPALYSEFETPAMKQILKELKGVKYLYKIILGLDRATKEEFEKVKEIMSTLDARVDVLWNDGPNVQNLYKEFTDQGFKSIDIKGKGRNVWTMLGY
;
A
#
# COMPACT_ATOMS: atom_id res chain seq x y z
N MET A 1 -4.92 15.61 -11.51
CA MET A 1 -5.91 14.58 -11.14
C MET A 1 -6.69 14.28 -12.39
N ALA A 2 -6.46 13.15 -13.02
CA ALA A 2 -7.22 12.78 -14.22
C ALA A 2 -8.48 12.05 -13.74
N ASP A 3 -9.56 12.82 -13.62
CA ASP A 3 -10.88 12.24 -13.49
C ASP A 3 -11.25 11.62 -14.83
N PHE A 4 -11.13 10.32 -14.93
CA PHE A 4 -11.76 9.59 -16.00
C PHE A 4 -13.27 9.63 -15.79
N PHE A 5 -13.90 10.63 -16.37
CA PHE A 5 -15.34 10.67 -16.49
C PHE A 5 -15.73 9.66 -17.56
N GLN A 6 -16.20 8.50 -17.14
CA GLN A 6 -16.76 7.53 -18.07
C GLN A 6 -18.27 7.74 -18.15
N ASN A 7 -18.71 8.33 -19.22
CA ASN A 7 -20.13 8.42 -19.56
C ASN A 7 -20.50 7.20 -20.40
N GLY A 8 -21.21 6.23 -19.81
CA GLY A 8 -21.81 5.13 -20.56
C GLY A 8 -21.62 3.72 -19.97
N LEU A 9 -22.20 2.74 -20.63
CA LEU A 9 -22.27 1.33 -20.24
C LEU A 9 -20.93 0.55 -20.34
N ILE A 10 -19.82 1.19 -20.77
CA ILE A 10 -18.52 0.53 -20.95
C ILE A 10 -17.59 0.90 -19.81
N THR A 11 -18.03 0.76 -18.59
CA THR A 11 -17.29 1.41 -17.50
C THR A 11 -16.61 0.48 -16.56
N THR A 12 -16.85 -0.78 -16.66
CA THR A 12 -16.17 -1.76 -15.83
C THR A 12 -15.39 -2.68 -16.72
N LEU A 13 -14.10 -2.83 -16.44
CA LEU A 13 -13.39 -4.04 -16.83
C LEU A 13 -14.18 -5.18 -16.19
N GLN A 14 -15.11 -5.69 -16.96
CA GLN A 14 -15.87 -6.85 -16.58
C GLN A 14 -14.88 -7.97 -16.31
N ASN A 15 -15.16 -8.78 -15.33
CA ASN A 15 -14.50 -10.05 -15.18
C ASN A 15 -14.72 -10.83 -16.47
N LEU A 16 -13.72 -10.85 -17.34
CA LEU A 16 -13.79 -11.51 -18.65
C LEU A 16 -13.60 -13.02 -18.54
N SER A 17 -13.47 -13.55 -17.34
CA SER A 17 -13.38 -14.99 -17.10
C SER A 17 -14.55 -15.45 -16.24
N ASP A 18 -15.07 -16.64 -16.52
CA ASP A 18 -16.08 -17.31 -15.70
C ASP A 18 -15.49 -17.93 -14.41
N ARG A 19 -14.26 -17.54 -14.05
CA ARG A 19 -13.56 -18.08 -12.89
C ARG A 19 -14.10 -17.48 -11.60
N THR A 20 -14.25 -18.31 -10.60
CA THR A 20 -14.63 -17.89 -9.26
C THR A 20 -13.48 -17.21 -8.52
N LEU A 21 -13.77 -16.48 -7.46
CA LEU A 21 -12.75 -15.87 -6.62
C LEU A 21 -11.83 -16.94 -6.01
N GLU A 22 -12.41 -18.04 -5.55
CA GLU A 22 -11.69 -19.18 -4.96
C GLU A 22 -10.69 -19.81 -5.95
N GLU A 23 -11.09 -19.94 -7.21
CA GLU A 23 -10.18 -20.45 -8.27
C GLU A 23 -9.02 -19.49 -8.52
N MET A 24 -9.28 -18.19 -8.52
CA MET A 24 -8.24 -17.18 -8.69
C MET A 24 -7.28 -17.15 -7.49
N GLU A 25 -7.79 -17.23 -6.27
CA GLU A 25 -6.96 -17.29 -5.06
C GLU A 25 -6.11 -18.56 -5.01
N ALA A 26 -6.67 -19.70 -5.38
CA ALA A 26 -5.91 -20.97 -5.47
C ALA A 26 -4.74 -20.90 -6.47
N ASP A 27 -4.91 -20.16 -7.57
CA ASP A 27 -3.81 -19.95 -8.53
C ASP A 27 -2.77 -18.96 -7.98
N LEU A 28 -3.18 -17.92 -7.24
CA LEU A 28 -2.26 -17.02 -6.56
C LEU A 28 -1.45 -17.75 -5.48
N GLU A 29 -2.07 -18.65 -4.73
CA GLU A 29 -1.36 -19.49 -3.76
C GLU A 29 -0.29 -20.35 -4.44
N LYS A 30 -0.62 -21.05 -5.53
CA LYS A 30 0.36 -21.83 -6.32
C LYS A 30 1.47 -20.95 -6.91
N PHE A 31 1.12 -19.74 -7.35
CA PHE A 31 2.09 -18.79 -7.88
C PHE A 31 3.06 -18.31 -6.78
N SER A 32 2.55 -18.11 -5.57
CA SER A 32 3.35 -17.64 -4.43
C SER A 32 4.43 -18.64 -3.99
N ASP A 33 4.25 -19.93 -4.27
CA ASP A 33 5.27 -20.97 -4.01
C ASP A 33 6.58 -20.71 -4.79
N ARG A 34 6.50 -20.00 -5.91
CA ARG A 34 7.64 -19.74 -6.80
C ARG A 34 8.05 -18.26 -6.85
N HIS A 35 7.15 -17.37 -6.51
CA HIS A 35 7.35 -15.93 -6.65
C HIS A 35 6.81 -15.20 -5.42
N ASN A 36 7.69 -14.49 -4.73
CA ASN A 36 7.29 -13.64 -3.63
C ASN A 36 6.43 -12.48 -4.10
N MET A 37 5.17 -12.43 -3.66
CA MET A 37 4.27 -11.32 -3.95
C MET A 37 4.28 -10.31 -2.80
N VAL A 38 4.53 -9.06 -3.11
CA VAL A 38 4.56 -7.96 -2.15
C VAL A 38 3.43 -6.99 -2.46
N LEU A 39 2.60 -6.71 -1.47
CA LEU A 39 1.58 -5.68 -1.57
C LEU A 39 2.16 -4.33 -1.12
N LEU A 40 2.12 -3.33 -2.00
CA LEU A 40 2.42 -1.94 -1.66
C LEU A 40 1.11 -1.22 -1.32
N LEU A 41 0.98 -0.75 -0.08
CA LEU A 41 -0.22 -0.09 0.43
C LEU A 41 0.11 1.36 0.82
N PRO A 42 0.00 2.32 -0.12
CA PRO A 42 0.15 3.74 0.23
C PRO A 42 -1.09 4.24 0.96
N ALA A 43 -0.91 4.82 2.14
CA ALA A 43 -2.01 5.33 2.94
C ALA A 43 -1.67 6.64 3.65
N LEU A 44 -2.70 7.44 3.91
CA LEU A 44 -2.67 8.54 4.85
C LEU A 44 -3.13 8.03 6.22
N TYR A 45 -2.65 8.64 7.30
CA TYR A 45 -3.13 8.28 8.64
C TYR A 45 -4.66 8.41 8.76
N SER A 46 -5.25 9.48 8.20
CA SER A 46 -6.70 9.69 8.22
C SER A 46 -7.53 8.56 7.59
N GLU A 47 -6.94 7.75 6.71
CA GLU A 47 -7.62 6.60 6.11
C GLU A 47 -7.84 5.48 7.12
N PHE A 48 -6.97 5.35 8.15
CA PHE A 48 -7.13 4.38 9.22
C PHE A 48 -8.34 4.63 10.13
N GLU A 49 -8.86 5.85 10.12
CA GLU A 49 -10.07 6.21 10.85
C GLU A 49 -11.36 5.87 10.07
N THR A 50 -11.23 5.47 8.81
CA THR A 50 -12.36 5.20 7.91
C THR A 50 -12.86 3.75 7.99
N PRO A 51 -14.16 3.50 7.72
CA PRO A 51 -14.68 2.15 7.58
C PRO A 51 -14.02 1.37 6.43
N ALA A 52 -13.61 2.06 5.36
CA ALA A 52 -12.97 1.45 4.20
C ALA A 52 -11.66 0.75 4.57
N MET A 53 -10.78 1.41 5.33
CA MET A 53 -9.52 0.80 5.77
C MET A 53 -9.78 -0.40 6.69
N LYS A 54 -10.77 -0.32 7.58
CA LYS A 54 -11.15 -1.46 8.44
C LYS A 54 -11.57 -2.68 7.63
N GLN A 55 -12.32 -2.46 6.55
CA GLN A 55 -12.71 -3.53 5.65
C GLN A 55 -11.51 -4.11 4.90
N ILE A 56 -10.61 -3.27 4.35
CA ILE A 56 -9.38 -3.70 3.70
C ILE A 56 -8.55 -4.58 4.64
N LEU A 57 -8.34 -4.14 5.87
CA LEU A 57 -7.57 -4.91 6.86
C LEU A 57 -8.24 -6.24 7.21
N LYS A 58 -9.56 -6.28 7.26
CA LYS A 58 -10.31 -7.52 7.47
C LYS A 58 -10.11 -8.52 6.33
N GLU A 59 -10.17 -8.05 5.09
CA GLU A 59 -9.93 -8.91 3.91
C GLU A 59 -8.47 -9.39 3.86
N LEU A 60 -7.51 -8.53 4.18
CA LEU A 60 -6.08 -8.88 4.19
C LEU A 60 -5.72 -9.97 5.21
N LYS A 61 -6.48 -10.13 6.31
CA LYS A 61 -6.24 -11.21 7.29
C LYS A 61 -6.41 -12.61 6.69
N GLY A 62 -7.25 -12.76 5.68
CA GLY A 62 -7.49 -14.05 5.00
C GLY A 62 -6.47 -14.38 3.90
N VAL A 63 -5.63 -13.43 3.50
CA VAL A 63 -4.75 -13.58 2.34
C VAL A 63 -3.46 -14.31 2.71
N LYS A 64 -3.26 -15.52 2.15
CA LYS A 64 -2.11 -16.38 2.47
C LYS A 64 -0.97 -16.30 1.46
N TYR A 65 -1.24 -15.81 0.25
CA TYR A 65 -0.26 -15.76 -0.85
C TYR A 65 0.65 -14.54 -0.83
N LEU A 66 0.46 -13.59 0.09
CA LEU A 66 1.34 -12.44 0.22
C LEU A 66 2.58 -12.80 1.04
N TYR A 67 3.74 -12.65 0.43
CA TYR A 67 5.02 -12.75 1.13
C TYR A 67 5.22 -11.62 2.15
N LYS A 68 4.82 -10.39 1.77
CA LYS A 68 4.99 -9.20 2.60
C LYS A 68 3.99 -8.10 2.19
N ILE A 69 3.61 -7.28 3.16
CA ILE A 69 2.90 -6.02 2.94
C ILE A 69 3.87 -4.89 3.33
N ILE A 70 4.05 -3.92 2.45
CA ILE A 70 4.77 -2.68 2.74
C ILE A 70 3.75 -1.56 2.77
N LEU A 71 3.53 -1.00 3.96
CA LEU A 71 2.66 0.15 4.16
C LEU A 71 3.48 1.44 4.11
N GLY A 72 3.21 2.31 3.16
CA GLY A 72 3.77 3.65 3.11
C GLY A 72 2.82 4.64 3.81
N LEU A 73 3.17 5.10 5.00
CA LEU A 73 2.35 5.99 5.81
C LEU A 73 2.78 7.44 5.63
N ASP A 74 1.85 8.26 5.14
CA ASP A 74 2.00 9.71 4.97
C ASP A 74 1.11 10.48 5.95
N ARG A 75 1.52 11.69 6.28
CA ARG A 75 0.80 12.66 7.13
C ARG A 75 0.45 12.10 8.50
N ALA A 76 1.42 11.47 9.14
CA ALA A 76 1.29 10.89 10.46
C ALA A 76 2.30 11.49 11.44
N THR A 77 1.85 11.76 12.65
CA THR A 77 2.72 12.04 13.81
C THR A 77 3.39 10.74 14.27
N LYS A 78 4.32 10.86 15.21
CA LYS A 78 4.98 9.68 15.80
C LYS A 78 4.00 8.77 16.53
N GLU A 79 3.08 9.36 17.28
CA GLU A 79 2.04 8.65 18.03
C GLU A 79 1.09 7.90 17.09
N GLU A 80 0.73 8.53 15.99
CA GLU A 80 -0.12 7.92 14.94
C GLU A 80 0.60 6.79 14.21
N PHE A 81 1.89 6.96 13.94
CA PHE A 81 2.71 5.89 13.37
C PHE A 81 2.76 4.65 14.28
N GLU A 82 2.95 4.83 15.60
CA GLU A 82 2.96 3.69 16.54
C GLU A 82 1.59 3.01 16.60
N LYS A 83 0.48 3.77 16.59
CA LYS A 83 -0.87 3.19 16.49
C LYS A 83 -1.07 2.38 15.22
N VAL A 84 -0.59 2.89 14.08
CA VAL A 84 -0.69 2.15 12.81
C VAL A 84 0.14 0.87 12.86
N LYS A 85 1.32 0.88 13.44
CA LYS A 85 2.10 -0.35 13.65
C LYS A 85 1.35 -1.39 14.47
N GLU A 86 0.69 -0.97 15.56
CA GLU A 86 -0.13 -1.87 16.37
C GLU A 86 -1.29 -2.47 15.55
N ILE A 87 -2.00 -1.64 14.78
CA ILE A 87 -3.07 -2.10 13.91
C ILE A 87 -2.54 -3.11 12.88
N MET A 88 -1.45 -2.77 12.20
CA MET A 88 -0.87 -3.62 11.17
C MET A 88 -0.29 -4.92 11.72
N SER A 89 0.17 -4.94 12.96
CA SER A 89 0.67 -6.16 13.62
C SER A 89 -0.42 -7.21 13.88
N THR A 90 -1.70 -6.85 13.72
CA THR A 90 -2.81 -7.80 13.81
C THR A 90 -3.02 -8.65 12.55
N LEU A 91 -2.29 -8.36 11.48
CA LEU A 91 -2.30 -9.16 10.26
C LEU A 91 -1.38 -10.37 10.40
N ASP A 92 -1.78 -11.49 9.81
CA ASP A 92 -0.97 -12.72 9.81
C ASP A 92 0.24 -12.63 8.85
N ALA A 93 0.20 -11.68 7.92
CA ALA A 93 1.27 -11.43 6.97
C ALA A 93 2.43 -10.65 7.60
N ARG A 94 3.62 -10.81 7.03
CA ARG A 94 4.77 -9.94 7.32
C ARG A 94 4.48 -8.51 6.90
N VAL A 95 4.56 -7.55 7.81
CA VAL A 95 4.27 -6.14 7.52
C VAL A 95 5.46 -5.26 7.89
N ASP A 96 5.87 -4.41 6.95
CA ASP A 96 6.77 -3.29 7.21
C ASP A 96 5.99 -1.97 7.05
N VAL A 97 6.16 -1.07 7.99
CA VAL A 97 5.54 0.27 7.94
C VAL A 97 6.62 1.32 7.72
N LEU A 98 6.59 1.95 6.54
CA LEU A 98 7.44 3.07 6.19
C LEU A 98 6.77 4.38 6.59
N TRP A 99 7.34 5.06 7.57
CA TRP A 99 6.83 6.35 8.02
C TRP A 99 7.50 7.48 7.23
N ASN A 100 6.80 7.99 6.22
CA ASN A 100 7.33 9.00 5.31
C ASN A 100 7.65 10.35 5.98
N ASP A 101 6.94 10.71 7.06
CA ASP A 101 7.24 11.91 7.85
C ASP A 101 8.29 11.65 8.96
N GLY A 102 8.74 10.41 9.08
CA GLY A 102 9.74 10.03 10.08
C GLY A 102 11.16 10.47 9.72
N PRO A 103 12.03 10.58 10.73
CA PRO A 103 13.36 11.18 10.56
C PRO A 103 14.22 10.44 9.53
N ASN A 104 14.14 9.12 9.46
CA ASN A 104 14.97 8.33 8.54
C ASN A 104 14.60 8.62 7.09
N VAL A 105 13.30 8.61 6.77
CA VAL A 105 12.81 8.86 5.40
C VAL A 105 13.00 10.34 5.04
N GLN A 106 12.79 11.26 5.98
CA GLN A 106 13.01 12.68 5.75
C GLN A 106 14.50 13.00 5.50
N ASN A 107 15.42 12.35 6.18
CA ASN A 107 16.85 12.48 5.91
C ASN A 107 17.20 11.98 4.50
N LEU A 108 16.64 10.84 4.11
CA LEU A 108 16.82 10.31 2.75
C LEU A 108 16.32 11.29 1.68
N TYR A 109 15.13 11.88 1.87
CA TYR A 109 14.61 12.89 0.94
C TYR A 109 15.50 14.12 0.85
N LYS A 110 16.07 14.55 1.98
CA LYS A 110 17.02 15.66 2.00
C LYS A 110 18.28 15.32 1.20
N GLU A 111 18.85 14.13 1.37
CA GLU A 111 20.01 13.68 0.60
C GLU A 111 19.74 13.70 -0.91
N PHE A 112 18.58 13.21 -1.34
CA PHE A 112 18.18 13.26 -2.75
C PHE A 112 18.02 14.70 -3.26
N THR A 113 17.42 15.58 -2.45
CA THR A 113 17.26 17.00 -2.80
C THR A 113 18.61 17.68 -2.95
N ASP A 114 19.55 17.42 -2.04
CA ASP A 114 20.91 17.95 -2.08
C ASP A 114 21.68 17.46 -3.33
N GLN A 115 21.34 16.27 -3.85
CA GLN A 115 21.87 15.73 -5.10
C GLN A 115 21.13 16.22 -6.36
N GLY A 116 20.14 17.09 -6.23
CA GLY A 116 19.44 17.73 -7.35
C GLY A 116 18.08 17.12 -7.72
N PHE A 117 17.58 16.13 -6.99
CA PHE A 117 16.23 15.54 -7.19
C PHE A 117 15.14 16.40 -6.54
N LYS A 118 14.89 17.58 -7.10
CA LYS A 118 14.00 18.60 -6.50
C LYS A 118 12.54 18.22 -6.34
N SER A 119 12.04 17.20 -7.04
CA SER A 119 10.64 16.76 -6.97
C SER A 119 10.36 15.76 -5.85
N ILE A 120 11.39 15.27 -5.17
CA ILE A 120 11.24 14.25 -4.12
C ILE A 120 10.59 14.83 -2.83
N ASP A 121 10.64 16.14 -2.63
CA ASP A 121 10.04 16.83 -1.50
C ASP A 121 8.52 17.04 -1.65
N ILE A 122 7.98 16.86 -2.88
CA ILE A 122 6.56 17.03 -3.15
C ILE A 122 5.78 15.86 -2.55
N LYS A 123 5.05 16.15 -1.45
CA LYS A 123 4.20 15.16 -0.79
C LYS A 123 3.07 14.68 -1.72
N GLY A 124 2.90 13.38 -1.80
CA GLY A 124 1.83 12.79 -2.58
C GLY A 124 1.96 11.28 -2.75
N LYS A 125 0.90 10.65 -3.29
CA LYS A 125 0.84 9.21 -3.49
C LYS A 125 2.01 8.68 -4.35
N GLY A 126 2.41 9.44 -5.39
CA GLY A 126 3.53 9.04 -6.25
C GLY A 126 4.85 8.92 -5.49
N ARG A 127 5.19 9.92 -4.64
CA ARG A 127 6.36 9.85 -3.77
C ARG A 127 6.29 8.67 -2.82
N ASN A 128 5.13 8.45 -2.19
CA ASN A 128 4.93 7.35 -1.26
C ASN A 128 5.18 5.99 -1.93
N VAL A 129 4.56 5.76 -3.11
CA VAL A 129 4.78 4.53 -3.88
C VAL A 129 6.24 4.39 -4.30
N TRP A 130 6.88 5.48 -4.76
CA TRP A 130 8.29 5.47 -5.15
C TRP A 130 9.20 5.08 -3.97
N THR A 131 8.94 5.61 -2.78
CA THR A 131 9.68 5.26 -1.57
C THR A 131 9.54 3.79 -1.20
N MET A 132 8.31 3.24 -1.29
CA MET A 132 8.08 1.82 -1.05
C MET A 132 8.76 0.90 -2.06
N LEU A 133 8.87 1.32 -3.33
CA LEU A 133 9.58 0.56 -4.37
C LEU A 133 11.10 0.55 -4.15
N GLY A 134 11.64 1.61 -3.55
CA GLY A 134 13.06 1.72 -3.24
C GLY A 134 13.49 1.01 -1.94
N TYR A 135 12.50 0.66 -1.10
CA TYR A 135 12.71 -0.05 0.15
C TYR A 135 12.95 -1.54 -0.07
#